data_cd20dce02354b105a6e2525c3ca220ad
#
_entry.id   cd20dce02354b105a6e2525c3ca220ad
#
_cell.length_a   1.000
_cell.length_b   1.000
_cell.length_c   1.000
_cell.angle_alpha   90.00
_cell.angle_beta   90.00
_cell.angle_gamma   90.00
#
_symmetry.space_group_name_H-M   'P 1'
#
loop_
_entity.id
_entity.type
_entity.pdbx_description
1 polymer ?
#
loop_
_entity_poly.entity_id
_entity_poly.type
_entity_poly.pdbx_seq_one_letter_code
_entity_poly.pdbx_strand_id
1 'polypeptide(L)'
;RGCCANETLLPVLEQFRQKHKCKVIASTFHNNLFEDEYPHIQFETPENGFEDFDFKYKIGWKVDATHLPGGDYMNLGLQECASKILGLDYLETPAKISVKEVETEITKPYVCIGTQSTAQAKYWNHDGGWDEIVKYLKKKGYEVVCIDKHAIFGNSNFMNAVPKNVISRQERTLDQTIATLNGAEFFIGLGSGLSWIAW
;
A
#
# COMPACT_ATOMS: atom_id res chain seq x y z
N ARG A 1 0.01 -9.87 -8.10
CA ARG A 1 -0.91 -9.14 -8.98
C ARG A 1 -1.97 -8.45 -8.13
N GLY A 2 -1.86 -7.14 -7.87
CA GLY A 2 -3.00 -6.31 -7.47
C GLY A 2 -3.41 -6.31 -6.00
N CYS A 3 -2.52 -6.54 -5.05
CA CYS A 3 -2.86 -6.49 -3.61
C CYS A 3 -2.98 -5.09 -3.01
N CYS A 4 -2.54 -4.06 -3.71
CA CYS A 4 -2.42 -2.72 -3.11
C CYS A 4 -3.74 -1.97 -2.93
N ALA A 5 -4.85 -2.46 -3.50
CA ALA A 5 -6.14 -1.79 -3.38
C ALA A 5 -6.92 -2.19 -2.11
N ASN A 6 -6.59 -3.32 -1.50
CA ASN A 6 -7.39 -3.86 -0.38
C ASN A 6 -7.09 -3.16 0.95
N GLU A 7 -5.88 -2.69 1.15
CA GLU A 7 -5.46 -2.08 2.41
C GLU A 7 -6.24 -0.79 2.69
N THR A 8 -6.38 0.07 1.71
CA THR A 8 -7.10 1.34 1.82
C THR A 8 -8.62 1.18 1.96
N LEU A 9 -9.15 -0.02 1.72
CA LEU A 9 -10.59 -0.29 1.76
C LEU A 9 -11.09 -0.73 3.13
N LEU A 10 -10.22 -1.16 4.04
CA LEU A 10 -10.62 -1.69 5.34
C LEU A 10 -11.43 -0.71 6.21
N PRO A 11 -11.08 0.58 6.29
CA PRO A 11 -11.93 1.55 7.00
C PRO A 11 -13.35 1.63 6.42
N VAL A 12 -13.49 1.53 5.10
CA VAL A 12 -14.79 1.57 4.42
C VAL A 12 -15.60 0.30 4.72
N LEU A 13 -14.94 -0.87 4.76
CA LEU A 13 -15.58 -2.14 5.12
C LEU A 13 -16.05 -2.12 6.59
N GLU A 14 -15.26 -1.56 7.49
CA GLU A 14 -15.64 -1.42 8.90
C GLU A 14 -16.82 -0.46 9.05
N GLN A 15 -16.85 0.66 8.32
CA GLN A 15 -17.99 1.56 8.27
C GLN A 15 -19.25 0.86 7.74
N PHE A 16 -19.12 0.05 6.69
CA PHE A 16 -20.22 -0.76 6.16
C PHE A 16 -20.75 -1.74 7.20
N ARG A 17 -19.86 -2.47 7.86
CA ARG A 17 -20.20 -3.43 8.92
C ARG A 17 -20.98 -2.75 10.04
N GLN A 18 -20.53 -1.59 10.49
CA GLN A 18 -21.19 -0.85 11.57
C GLN A 18 -22.58 -0.33 11.16
N LYS A 19 -22.71 0.22 9.94
CA LYS A 19 -23.96 0.75 9.41
C LYS A 19 -25.01 -0.35 9.26
N HIS A 20 -24.63 -1.49 8.71
CA HIS A 20 -25.56 -2.56 8.36
C HIS A 20 -25.67 -3.66 9.43
N LYS A 21 -24.84 -3.60 10.48
CA LYS A 21 -24.78 -4.61 11.57
C LYS A 21 -24.64 -6.03 11.04
N CYS A 22 -23.85 -6.21 10.01
CA CYS A 22 -23.66 -7.48 9.31
C CYS A 22 -22.25 -8.05 9.57
N LYS A 23 -22.07 -9.32 9.28
CA LYS A 23 -20.75 -9.94 9.18
C LYS A 23 -20.11 -9.51 7.87
N VAL A 24 -18.83 -9.12 7.92
CA VAL A 24 -18.04 -8.78 6.73
C VAL A 24 -16.89 -9.76 6.62
N ILE A 25 -16.68 -10.28 5.41
CA ILE A 25 -15.56 -11.11 5.04
C ILE A 25 -14.76 -10.34 3.99
N ALA A 26 -13.48 -10.10 4.26
CA ALA A 26 -12.54 -9.44 3.34
C ALA A 26 -11.54 -10.45 2.78
N SER A 27 -11.21 -10.32 1.50
CA SER A 27 -10.21 -11.17 0.84
C SER A 27 -8.91 -10.41 0.64
N THR A 28 -7.84 -10.86 1.28
CA THR A 28 -6.49 -10.29 1.11
C THR A 28 -5.43 -11.39 1.19
N PHE A 29 -4.26 -11.14 0.61
CA PHE A 29 -3.08 -12.01 0.75
C PHE A 29 -2.24 -11.71 1.99
N HIS A 30 -2.55 -10.64 2.71
CA HIS A 30 -1.78 -10.13 3.84
C HIS A 30 -2.65 -9.97 5.09
N ASN A 31 -3.43 -11.00 5.42
CA ASN A 31 -4.37 -11.00 6.54
C ASN A 31 -3.71 -10.59 7.86
N ASN A 32 -2.50 -11.11 8.10
CA ASN A 32 -1.70 -10.85 9.30
C ASN A 32 -1.36 -9.37 9.57
N LEU A 33 -1.54 -8.50 8.58
CA LEU A 33 -1.35 -7.06 8.75
C LEU A 33 -2.56 -6.37 9.39
N PHE A 34 -3.73 -7.01 9.33
CA PHE A 34 -5.00 -6.34 9.60
C PHE A 34 -5.85 -7.02 10.67
N GLU A 35 -5.64 -8.31 10.93
CA GLU A 35 -6.49 -9.11 11.82
C GLU A 35 -6.57 -8.51 13.23
N ASP A 36 -5.47 -8.02 13.77
CA ASP A 36 -5.42 -7.41 15.09
C ASP A 36 -6.12 -6.03 15.14
N GLU A 37 -6.03 -5.28 14.04
CA GLU A 37 -6.59 -3.93 13.94
C GLU A 37 -8.08 -3.91 13.57
N TYR A 38 -8.55 -4.97 12.92
CA TYR A 38 -9.95 -5.14 12.51
C TYR A 38 -10.54 -6.47 12.98
N PRO A 39 -10.61 -6.73 14.31
CA PRO A 39 -11.00 -8.03 14.86
C PRO A 39 -12.44 -8.44 14.54
N HIS A 40 -13.25 -7.52 14.05
CA HIS A 40 -14.64 -7.76 13.66
C HIS A 40 -14.83 -8.05 12.18
N ILE A 41 -13.77 -7.98 11.38
CA ILE A 41 -13.76 -8.38 9.97
C ILE A 41 -13.12 -9.77 9.88
N GLN A 42 -13.78 -10.70 9.23
CA GLN A 42 -13.18 -11.99 8.92
C GLN A 42 -12.30 -11.84 7.68
N PHE A 43 -11.07 -12.32 7.76
CA PHE A 43 -10.14 -12.29 6.64
C PHE A 43 -9.98 -13.68 6.05
N GLU A 44 -10.02 -13.76 4.70
CA GLU A 44 -9.81 -14.99 3.96
C GLU A 44 -8.79 -14.76 2.85
N THR A 45 -8.03 -15.79 2.51
CA THR A 45 -7.17 -15.71 1.34
C THR A 45 -8.01 -15.86 0.05
N PRO A 46 -7.62 -15.21 -1.05
CA PRO A 46 -8.37 -15.30 -2.31
C PRO A 46 -8.49 -16.73 -2.87
N GLU A 47 -7.65 -17.64 -2.42
CA GLU A 47 -7.60 -19.04 -2.87
C GLU A 47 -8.66 -19.91 -2.20
N ASN A 48 -9.09 -19.56 -0.99
CA ASN A 48 -10.04 -20.38 -0.22
C ASN A 48 -11.48 -20.33 -0.76
N GLY A 49 -11.78 -19.38 -1.65
CA GLY A 49 -13.14 -19.14 -2.07
C GLY A 49 -14.03 -18.61 -0.93
N PHE A 50 -15.22 -18.17 -1.27
CA PHE A 50 -16.23 -17.75 -0.32
C PHE A 50 -17.49 -18.57 -0.57
N GLU A 51 -17.92 -19.30 0.43
CA GLU A 51 -19.21 -19.98 0.46
C GLU A 51 -20.08 -19.32 1.54
N ASP A 52 -21.39 -19.37 1.38
CA ASP A 52 -22.39 -18.85 2.33
C ASP A 52 -22.31 -17.33 2.61
N PHE A 53 -22.54 -16.53 1.59
CA PHE A 53 -22.76 -15.09 1.74
C PHE A 53 -24.06 -14.64 1.05
N ASP A 54 -24.75 -13.68 1.66
CA ASP A 54 -25.99 -13.11 1.09
C ASP A 54 -25.68 -12.14 -0.07
N PHE A 55 -24.58 -11.39 0.06
CA PHE A 55 -24.15 -10.38 -0.91
C PHE A 55 -22.65 -10.44 -1.15
N LYS A 56 -22.24 -10.27 -2.40
CA LYS A 56 -20.84 -10.15 -2.82
C LYS A 56 -20.62 -8.84 -3.54
N TYR A 57 -19.66 -8.07 -3.04
CA TYR A 57 -19.21 -6.84 -3.67
C TYR A 57 -17.84 -7.04 -4.27
N LYS A 58 -17.66 -6.57 -5.48
CA LYS A 58 -16.36 -6.52 -6.14
C LYS A 58 -15.88 -5.09 -6.15
N ILE A 59 -15.07 -4.75 -5.17
CA ILE A 59 -14.59 -3.40 -4.98
C ILE A 59 -13.25 -3.22 -5.70
N GLY A 60 -13.18 -2.26 -6.59
CA GLY A 60 -11.96 -1.95 -7.34
C GLY A 60 -12.15 -0.81 -8.32
N TRP A 61 -11.05 -0.32 -8.83
CA TRP A 61 -11.03 0.88 -9.67
C TRP A 61 -11.66 0.70 -11.06
N LYS A 62 -11.72 -0.52 -11.57
CA LYS A 62 -12.14 -0.77 -12.96
C LYS A 62 -13.37 -1.61 -13.11
N VAL A 63 -13.80 -2.35 -12.11
CA VAL A 63 -14.74 -3.43 -12.37
C VAL A 63 -16.18 -3.03 -12.10
N ASP A 64 -16.46 -2.42 -10.96
CA ASP A 64 -17.84 -2.07 -10.60
C ASP A 64 -18.07 -0.55 -10.54
N ALA A 65 -17.01 0.24 -10.58
CA ALA A 65 -17.09 1.69 -10.64
C ALA A 65 -17.70 2.21 -11.97
N THR A 66 -17.68 1.42 -13.03
CA THR A 66 -18.34 1.75 -14.31
C THR A 66 -19.86 1.82 -14.20
N HIS A 67 -20.43 1.22 -13.17
CA HIS A 67 -21.87 1.24 -12.89
C HIS A 67 -22.28 2.36 -11.92
N LEU A 68 -21.33 3.14 -11.42
CA LEU A 68 -21.64 4.26 -10.55
C LEU A 68 -22.36 5.37 -11.32
N PRO A 69 -23.37 5.99 -10.72
CA PRO A 69 -24.04 7.14 -11.31
C PRO A 69 -23.03 8.25 -11.61
N GLY A 70 -22.98 8.69 -12.86
CA GLY A 70 -22.04 9.72 -13.31
C GLY A 70 -20.79 9.19 -14.01
N GLY A 71 -20.49 7.89 -13.96
CA GLY A 71 -19.47 7.22 -14.81
C GLY A 71 -18.02 7.66 -14.65
N ASP A 72 -17.72 8.65 -13.83
CA ASP A 72 -16.39 9.28 -13.76
C ASP A 72 -15.53 8.74 -12.62
N TYR A 73 -15.45 7.40 -12.53
CA TYR A 73 -14.60 6.72 -11.53
C TYR A 73 -13.10 7.06 -11.69
N MET A 74 -12.71 7.61 -12.83
CA MET A 74 -11.31 7.99 -13.10
C MET A 74 -10.86 9.17 -12.24
N ASN A 75 -11.80 9.99 -11.79
CA ASN A 75 -11.56 11.16 -10.95
C ASN A 75 -11.83 10.92 -9.46
N LEU A 76 -12.19 9.69 -9.10
CA LEU A 76 -12.48 9.33 -7.70
C LEU A 76 -11.28 8.62 -7.06
N GLY A 77 -11.02 8.90 -5.79
CA GLY A 77 -10.10 8.13 -4.97
C GLY A 77 -10.61 6.69 -4.73
N LEU A 78 -9.71 5.77 -4.37
CA LEU A 78 -10.07 4.36 -4.14
C LEU A 78 -11.14 4.20 -3.04
N GLN A 79 -10.99 4.90 -1.93
CA GLN A 79 -11.96 4.85 -0.84
C GLN A 79 -13.30 5.48 -1.23
N GLU A 80 -13.26 6.56 -2.01
CA GLU A 80 -14.49 7.19 -2.50
C GLU A 80 -15.27 6.26 -3.43
N CYS A 81 -14.57 5.58 -4.34
CA CYS A 81 -15.18 4.53 -5.17
C CYS A 81 -15.81 3.43 -4.33
N ALA A 82 -15.08 2.94 -3.31
CA ALA A 82 -15.57 1.90 -2.43
C ALA A 82 -16.81 2.36 -1.65
N SER A 83 -16.79 3.57 -1.10
CA SER A 83 -17.93 4.14 -0.38
C SER A 83 -19.16 4.22 -1.28
N LYS A 84 -19.01 4.69 -2.51
CA LYS A 84 -20.14 4.76 -3.47
C LYS A 84 -20.68 3.37 -3.84
N ILE A 85 -19.80 2.39 -4.08
CA ILE A 85 -20.22 1.01 -4.38
C ILE A 85 -21.01 0.41 -3.21
N LEU A 86 -20.60 0.71 -1.98
CA LEU A 86 -21.23 0.20 -0.77
C LEU A 86 -22.40 1.07 -0.25
N GLY A 87 -22.75 2.15 -0.93
CA GLY A 87 -23.82 3.05 -0.51
C GLY A 87 -23.53 3.78 0.80
N LEU A 88 -22.28 4.18 1.00
CA LEU A 88 -21.79 4.90 2.18
C LEU A 88 -21.46 6.34 1.84
N ASP A 89 -21.51 7.20 2.85
CA ASP A 89 -20.92 8.53 2.75
C ASP A 89 -19.40 8.40 2.76
N TYR A 90 -18.74 9.15 1.88
CA TYR A 90 -17.30 9.14 1.78
C TYR A 90 -16.65 9.88 2.95
N LEU A 91 -15.77 9.20 3.64
CA LEU A 91 -14.86 9.77 4.63
C LEU A 91 -13.49 9.14 4.43
N GLU A 92 -12.53 9.94 4.01
CA GLU A 92 -11.15 9.48 3.85
C GLU A 92 -10.55 9.14 5.22
N THR A 93 -10.13 7.90 5.37
CA THR A 93 -9.61 7.38 6.64
C THR A 93 -8.42 6.46 6.37
N PRO A 94 -7.24 6.72 6.96
CA PRO A 94 -6.10 5.82 6.87
C PRO A 94 -6.45 4.42 7.40
N ALA A 95 -5.95 3.40 6.72
CA ALA A 95 -6.04 2.05 7.23
C ALA A 95 -5.13 1.87 8.45
N LYS A 96 -5.58 1.09 9.41
CA LYS A 96 -4.73 0.67 10.52
C LYS A 96 -3.99 -0.61 10.12
N ILE A 97 -2.72 -0.66 10.46
CA ILE A 97 -1.83 -1.78 10.14
C ILE A 97 -1.13 -2.21 11.42
N SER A 98 -1.09 -3.52 11.67
CA SER A 98 -0.32 -4.09 12.76
C SER A 98 1.17 -3.94 12.48
N VAL A 99 1.85 -3.17 13.30
CA VAL A 99 3.30 -3.00 13.22
C VAL A 99 3.95 -3.89 14.26
N LYS A 100 4.67 -4.91 13.80
CA LYS A 100 5.47 -5.76 14.69
C LYS A 100 6.76 -5.05 15.05
N GLU A 101 7.14 -5.12 16.33
CA GLU A 101 8.44 -4.66 16.75
C GLU A 101 9.54 -5.52 16.11
N VAL A 102 10.34 -4.87 15.28
CA VAL A 102 11.53 -5.46 14.67
C VAL A 102 12.67 -4.50 14.89
N GLU A 103 13.75 -5.01 15.47
CA GLU A 103 14.94 -4.21 15.70
C GLU A 103 15.49 -3.64 14.38
N THR A 104 15.61 -2.33 14.32
CA THR A 104 16.23 -1.62 13.20
C THR A 104 17.62 -1.17 13.63
N GLU A 105 18.64 -1.60 12.91
CA GLU A 105 20.05 -1.22 13.18
C GLU A 105 20.38 0.23 12.82
N ILE A 106 19.37 1.04 12.47
CA ILE A 106 19.54 2.41 12.01
C ILE A 106 19.37 3.34 13.21
N THR A 107 20.45 3.95 13.62
CA THR A 107 20.50 4.81 14.83
C THR A 107 20.34 6.30 14.54
N LYS A 108 20.48 6.72 13.28
CA LYS A 108 20.31 8.11 12.85
C LYS A 108 18.92 8.34 12.26
N PRO A 109 18.44 9.59 12.26
CA PRO A 109 17.23 9.93 11.50
C PRO A 109 17.37 9.51 10.04
N TYR A 110 16.35 8.86 9.51
CA TYR A 110 16.38 8.34 8.14
C TYR A 110 15.07 8.53 7.40
N VAL A 111 15.17 8.51 6.09
CA VAL A 111 14.07 8.59 5.15
C VAL A 111 14.02 7.28 4.36
N CYS A 112 12.83 6.72 4.23
CA CYS A 112 12.62 5.58 3.35
C CYS A 112 12.34 6.02 1.92
N ILE A 113 12.91 5.31 0.94
CA ILE A 113 12.59 5.50 -0.47
C ILE A 113 12.13 4.19 -1.11
N GLY A 114 11.18 4.29 -2.06
CA GLY A 114 10.69 3.20 -2.88
C GLY A 114 10.70 3.58 -4.36
N THR A 115 11.65 3.04 -5.12
CA THR A 115 11.91 3.44 -6.51
C THR A 115 11.28 2.51 -7.53
N GLN A 116 10.68 1.39 -7.08
CA GLN A 116 10.14 0.35 -7.94
C GLN A 116 8.62 0.25 -7.83
N SER A 117 7.98 -0.15 -8.92
CA SER A 117 6.56 -0.45 -8.98
C SER A 117 6.30 -1.51 -10.04
N THR A 118 5.17 -2.21 -9.93
CA THR A 118 4.76 -3.24 -10.89
C THR A 118 4.45 -2.69 -12.28
N ALA A 119 4.04 -1.41 -12.37
CA ALA A 119 3.75 -0.75 -13.63
C ALA A 119 4.86 0.24 -13.98
N GLN A 120 5.53 0.00 -15.08
CA GLN A 120 6.64 0.84 -15.56
C GLN A 120 6.22 2.29 -15.86
N ALA A 121 4.96 2.50 -16.24
CA ALA A 121 4.39 3.84 -16.40
C ALA A 121 4.42 4.71 -15.13
N LYS A 122 4.65 4.09 -13.97
CA LYS A 122 4.79 4.78 -12.68
C LYS A 122 6.24 5.15 -12.37
N TYR A 123 7.21 4.66 -13.14
CA TYR A 123 8.62 4.92 -12.88
C TYR A 123 8.96 6.38 -13.13
N TRP A 124 9.68 6.97 -12.19
CA TRP A 124 10.26 8.28 -12.39
C TRP A 124 11.58 8.14 -13.15
N ASN A 125 11.49 8.31 -14.46
CA ASN A 125 12.58 8.12 -15.42
C ASN A 125 13.42 9.38 -15.67
N HIS A 126 13.46 10.31 -14.71
CA HIS A 126 14.39 11.42 -14.79
C HIS A 126 15.80 10.91 -14.56
N ASP A 127 16.68 11.16 -15.52
CA ASP A 127 18.06 10.67 -15.49
C ASP A 127 18.81 11.21 -14.28
N GLY A 128 19.36 10.33 -13.47
CA GLY A 128 20.05 10.67 -12.21
C GLY A 128 19.14 11.19 -11.08
N GLY A 129 17.83 11.31 -11.29
CA GLY A 129 16.93 11.96 -10.34
C GLY A 129 16.91 11.33 -8.96
N TRP A 130 16.90 10.00 -8.86
CA TRP A 130 16.98 9.32 -7.56
C TRP A 130 18.32 9.56 -6.85
N ASP A 131 19.43 9.58 -7.57
CA ASP A 131 20.73 9.87 -7.00
C ASP A 131 20.83 11.32 -6.48
N GLU A 132 20.17 12.25 -7.15
CA GLU A 132 20.06 13.65 -6.71
C GLU A 132 19.23 13.78 -5.43
N ILE A 133 18.09 13.08 -5.33
CA ILE A 133 17.29 13.03 -4.11
C ILE A 133 18.13 12.47 -2.95
N VAL A 134 18.79 11.34 -3.15
CA VAL A 134 19.64 10.72 -2.13
C VAL A 134 20.73 11.70 -1.65
N LYS A 135 21.40 12.35 -2.59
CA LYS A 135 22.43 13.37 -2.28
C LYS A 135 21.86 14.53 -1.48
N TYR A 136 20.69 15.02 -1.86
CA TYR A 136 20.01 16.11 -1.16
C TYR A 136 19.64 15.72 0.28
N LEU A 137 19.04 14.55 0.49
CA LEU A 137 18.62 14.06 1.79
C LEU A 137 19.82 13.85 2.72
N LYS A 138 20.90 13.26 2.21
CA LYS A 138 22.15 13.11 2.97
C LYS A 138 22.78 14.45 3.37
N LYS A 139 22.72 15.45 2.49
CA LYS A 139 23.16 16.82 2.83
C LYS A 139 22.31 17.44 3.94
N LYS A 140 21.05 17.02 4.09
CA LYS A 140 20.15 17.44 5.18
C LYS A 140 20.37 16.66 6.49
N GLY A 141 21.27 15.70 6.51
CA GLY A 141 21.61 14.92 7.71
C GLY A 141 20.86 13.59 7.86
N TYR A 142 20.05 13.21 6.88
CA TYR A 142 19.33 11.94 6.91
C TYR A 142 20.19 10.81 6.36
N GLU A 143 20.04 9.61 6.94
CA GLU A 143 20.33 8.39 6.21
C GLU A 143 19.18 8.10 5.24
N VAL A 144 19.50 7.47 4.11
CA VAL A 144 18.49 7.11 3.10
C VAL A 144 18.43 5.59 2.98
N VAL A 145 17.25 5.03 3.23
CA VAL A 145 16.98 3.60 3.22
C VAL A 145 16.11 3.25 2.04
N CYS A 146 16.61 2.47 1.11
CA CYS A 146 15.81 1.93 0.02
C CYS A 146 15.14 0.63 0.47
N ILE A 147 13.82 0.61 0.49
CA ILE A 147 13.00 -0.52 0.95
C ILE A 147 12.41 -1.34 -0.20
N ASP A 148 12.88 -1.14 -1.42
CA ASP A 148 12.50 -1.96 -2.56
C ASP A 148 12.92 -3.42 -2.36
N LYS A 149 12.09 -4.34 -2.83
CA LYS A 149 12.33 -5.78 -2.66
C LYS A 149 13.52 -6.29 -3.47
N HIS A 150 13.77 -5.71 -4.64
CA HIS A 150 14.76 -6.20 -5.59
C HIS A 150 15.86 -5.16 -5.84
N ALA A 151 17.09 -5.63 -6.09
CA ALA A 151 18.21 -4.76 -6.49
C ALA A 151 17.92 -4.03 -7.81
N ILE A 152 17.31 -4.74 -8.72
CA ILE A 152 16.90 -4.25 -10.04
C ILE A 152 15.52 -4.84 -10.32
N PHE A 153 14.58 -4.02 -10.75
CA PHE A 153 13.24 -4.45 -11.11
C PHE A 153 12.76 -3.73 -12.36
N GLY A 154 12.01 -4.43 -13.19
CA GLY A 154 11.44 -3.88 -14.42
C GLY A 154 11.45 -4.90 -15.54
N ASN A 155 11.25 -4.43 -16.78
CA ASN A 155 11.17 -5.27 -17.95
C ASN A 155 11.84 -4.58 -19.15
N SER A 156 12.64 -5.32 -19.91
CA SER A 156 13.36 -4.81 -21.09
C SER A 156 14.18 -3.54 -20.80
N ASN A 157 13.92 -2.47 -21.53
CA ASN A 157 14.64 -1.20 -21.42
C ASN A 157 14.20 -0.32 -20.23
N PHE A 158 13.21 -0.76 -19.47
CA PHE A 158 12.64 -0.03 -18.34
C PHE A 158 12.99 -0.75 -17.03
N MET A 159 14.27 -0.82 -16.75
CA MET A 159 14.78 -1.36 -15.49
C MET A 159 15.07 -0.24 -14.52
N ASN A 160 14.64 -0.39 -13.28
CA ASN A 160 14.96 0.54 -12.21
C ASN A 160 15.86 -0.16 -11.19
N ALA A 161 17.03 0.37 -10.97
CA ALA A 161 17.98 -0.11 -9.98
C ALA A 161 17.86 0.70 -8.69
N VAL A 162 18.23 0.07 -7.58
CA VAL A 162 18.37 0.77 -6.31
C VAL A 162 19.43 1.87 -6.46
N PRO A 163 19.15 3.13 -6.03
CA PRO A 163 20.09 4.23 -6.14
C PRO A 163 21.40 3.96 -5.38
N LYS A 164 22.46 4.64 -5.79
CA LYS A 164 23.74 4.54 -5.11
C LYS A 164 23.71 5.23 -3.75
N ASN A 165 24.62 4.83 -2.86
CA ASN A 165 24.81 5.45 -1.56
C ASN A 165 23.57 5.44 -0.63
N VAL A 166 22.72 4.42 -0.73
CA VAL A 166 21.63 4.17 0.19
C VAL A 166 21.92 2.93 1.05
N ILE A 167 21.26 2.84 2.19
CA ILE A 167 21.15 1.59 2.93
C ILE A 167 20.12 0.75 2.20
N SER A 168 20.54 -0.35 1.61
CA SER A 168 19.64 -1.23 0.86
C SER A 168 19.02 -2.28 1.79
N ARG A 169 17.71 -2.43 1.72
CA ARG A 169 16.94 -3.35 2.56
C ARG A 169 16.15 -4.35 1.70
N GLN A 170 16.85 -5.01 0.81
CA GLN A 170 16.29 -6.03 -0.10
C GLN A 170 16.02 -7.35 0.62
N GLU A 171 15.15 -8.17 0.01
CA GLU A 171 14.83 -9.54 0.47
C GLU A 171 14.33 -9.64 1.93
N ARG A 172 13.84 -8.54 2.47
CA ARG A 172 13.23 -8.52 3.81
C ARG A 172 11.79 -8.99 3.76
N THR A 173 11.32 -9.49 4.89
CA THR A 173 9.90 -9.77 5.07
C THR A 173 9.09 -8.47 5.04
N LEU A 174 7.79 -8.58 4.80
CA LEU A 174 6.91 -7.43 4.82
C LEU A 174 6.87 -6.76 6.20
N ASP A 175 6.85 -7.54 7.28
CA ASP A 175 6.90 -7.05 8.67
C ASP A 175 8.17 -6.21 8.92
N GLN A 176 9.32 -6.69 8.47
CA GLN A 176 10.59 -5.96 8.58
C GLN A 176 10.59 -4.65 7.74
N THR A 177 9.93 -4.68 6.59
CA THR A 177 9.79 -3.49 5.74
C THR A 177 8.88 -2.46 6.40
N ILE A 178 7.76 -2.90 6.98
CA ILE A 178 6.82 -2.03 7.71
C ILE A 178 7.49 -1.44 8.94
N ALA A 179 8.21 -2.24 9.74
CA ALA A 179 8.94 -1.74 10.89
C ALA A 179 10.00 -0.69 10.49
N THR A 180 10.72 -0.93 9.38
CA THR A 180 11.66 0.05 8.84
C THR A 180 10.95 1.34 8.40
N LEU A 181 9.78 1.22 7.77
CA LEU A 181 8.99 2.35 7.32
C LEU A 181 8.41 3.15 8.49
N ASN A 182 7.92 2.46 9.51
CA ASN A 182 7.36 3.07 10.73
C ASN A 182 8.39 3.90 11.52
N GLY A 183 9.67 3.54 11.48
CA GLY A 183 10.74 4.30 12.13
C GLY A 183 11.33 5.42 11.27
N ALA A 184 10.86 5.62 10.03
CA ALA A 184 11.35 6.67 9.15
C ALA A 184 10.68 8.01 9.44
N GLU A 185 11.42 9.11 9.20
CA GLU A 185 10.84 10.46 9.30
C GLU A 185 9.76 10.69 8.24
N PHE A 186 9.96 10.17 7.04
CA PHE A 186 8.99 10.17 5.95
C PHE A 186 9.39 9.19 4.84
N PHE A 187 8.47 8.99 3.90
CA PHE A 187 8.66 8.14 2.73
C PHE A 187 8.57 8.95 1.43
N ILE A 188 9.47 8.66 0.50
CA ILE A 188 9.40 9.15 -0.88
C ILE A 188 9.37 7.94 -1.81
N GLY A 189 8.33 7.81 -2.61
CA GLY A 189 8.24 6.66 -3.49
C GLY A 189 7.23 6.79 -4.61
N LEU A 190 7.19 5.76 -5.44
CA LEU A 190 6.23 5.61 -6.51
C LEU A 190 4.89 5.12 -5.97
N GLY A 191 3.82 5.33 -6.73
CA GLY A 191 2.50 4.75 -6.43
C GLY A 191 2.56 3.21 -6.44
N SER A 192 2.70 2.61 -5.28
CA SER A 192 2.88 1.17 -5.06
C SER A 192 2.23 0.75 -3.73
N GLY A 193 2.27 -0.52 -3.38
CA GLY A 193 1.84 -1.00 -2.06
C GLY A 193 2.55 -0.29 -0.91
N LEU A 194 3.86 -0.02 -1.06
CA LEU A 194 4.64 0.69 -0.04
C LEU A 194 4.13 2.11 0.23
N SER A 195 3.65 2.82 -0.80
CA SER A 195 3.10 4.16 -0.61
C SER A 195 1.76 4.16 0.13
N TRP A 196 0.97 3.11 -0.03
CA TRP A 196 -0.27 2.93 0.73
C TRP A 196 -0.02 2.54 2.18
N ILE A 197 1.00 1.74 2.44
CA ILE A 197 1.44 1.39 3.79
C ILE A 197 2.01 2.61 4.52
N ALA A 198 2.68 3.52 3.79
CA ALA A 198 3.26 4.74 4.35
C ALA A 198 2.22 5.85 4.63
N TRP A 199 1.06 5.76 4.01
CA TRP A 199 -0.05 6.69 4.17
C TRP A 199 -0.86 6.38 5.42
#